data_2d1abe76e5529cb7d96efe4b505ba492
#
_entry.id   2d1abe76e5529cb7d96efe4b505ba492
#
_cell.length_a   1.000
_cell.length_b   1.000
_cell.length_c   1.000
_cell.angle_alpha   90.00
_cell.angle_beta   90.00
_cell.angle_gamma   90.00
#
_symmetry.space_group_name_H-M   'P 1'
#
loop_
_entity.id
_entity.type
_entity.pdbx_description
1 polymer ?
#
loop_
_entity_poly.entity_id
_entity_poly.type
_entity_poly.pdbx_seq_one_letter_code
_entity_poly.pdbx_strand_id
1 'polypeptide(L)'
;MTLQQQHPEASKITLRRFAPAVYTWLYRNDKDWLNQNSPALQKPVPSVAKVDWAERDRQVLGKVKDAVRSLQGEDKPARITISRVGKTIGKLALVEKHLDQMPLTKAYLESVTETVEDFQIRRIKWAIKQLDDCGEEILRWKVVRVAQLREDCSERVKAA
;
A
#
# COMPACT_ATOMS: atom_id res chain seq x y z
N MET A 1 -30.25 -45.08 10.88
CA MET A 1 -28.95 -44.41 10.90
C MET A 1 -29.17 -42.92 10.67
N THR A 2 -28.62 -42.08 11.53
CA THR A 2 -28.71 -40.62 11.36
C THR A 2 -27.65 -40.15 10.36
N LEU A 3 -27.93 -39.05 9.67
CA LEU A 3 -27.02 -38.46 8.67
C LEU A 3 -25.61 -38.18 9.25
N GLN A 4 -25.56 -37.83 10.54
CA GLN A 4 -24.30 -37.60 11.26
C GLN A 4 -23.52 -38.90 11.51
N GLN A 5 -24.18 -40.04 11.71
CA GLN A 5 -23.51 -41.33 11.83
C GLN A 5 -22.94 -41.82 10.48
N GLN A 6 -23.56 -41.40 9.38
CA GLN A 6 -23.06 -41.68 8.03
C GLN A 6 -21.87 -40.80 7.63
N HIS A 7 -21.77 -39.60 8.23
CA HIS A 7 -20.74 -38.61 7.93
C HIS A 7 -20.16 -38.01 9.23
N PRO A 8 -19.39 -38.76 10.02
CA PRO A 8 -18.92 -38.33 11.34
C PRO A 8 -18.01 -37.10 11.29
N GLU A 9 -17.27 -36.91 10.19
CA GLU A 9 -16.36 -35.76 9.99
C GLU A 9 -17.04 -34.53 9.38
N ALA A 10 -18.34 -34.61 9.06
CA ALA A 10 -19.04 -33.53 8.38
C ALA A 10 -19.34 -32.36 9.33
N SER A 11 -18.97 -31.15 8.92
CA SER A 11 -19.34 -29.93 9.62
C SER A 11 -20.87 -29.68 9.59
N LYS A 12 -21.38 -28.84 10.50
CA LYS A 12 -22.79 -28.39 10.50
C LYS A 12 -23.22 -27.83 9.13
N ILE A 13 -22.32 -27.11 8.44
CA ILE A 13 -22.57 -26.53 7.12
C ILE A 13 -22.69 -27.65 6.06
N THR A 14 -21.84 -28.65 6.14
CA THR A 14 -21.86 -29.80 5.22
C THR A 14 -23.14 -30.63 5.39
N LEU A 15 -23.54 -30.91 6.65
CA LEU A 15 -24.80 -31.63 6.94
C LEU A 15 -26.04 -30.87 6.44
N ARG A 16 -26.04 -29.54 6.56
CA ARG A 16 -27.10 -28.69 6.00
C ARG A 16 -27.18 -28.80 4.46
N ARG A 17 -26.05 -28.95 3.78
CA ARG A 17 -26.02 -29.12 2.32
C ARG A 17 -26.55 -30.48 1.87
N PHE A 18 -26.34 -31.54 2.66
CA PHE A 18 -26.86 -32.86 2.36
C PHE A 18 -28.38 -32.96 2.56
N ALA A 19 -28.95 -32.27 3.53
CA ALA A 19 -30.39 -32.34 3.82
C ALA A 19 -30.96 -30.93 4.14
N PRO A 20 -31.04 -30.04 3.16
CA PRO A 20 -31.45 -28.64 3.38
C PRO A 20 -32.89 -28.52 3.86
N ALA A 21 -33.82 -29.37 3.37
CA ALA A 21 -35.21 -29.36 3.76
C ALA A 21 -35.38 -29.78 5.23
N VAL A 22 -34.72 -30.87 5.64
CA VAL A 22 -34.76 -31.37 7.03
C VAL A 22 -34.16 -30.35 7.98
N TYR A 23 -33.01 -29.74 7.61
CA TYR A 23 -32.39 -28.70 8.41
C TYR A 23 -33.32 -27.49 8.60
N THR A 24 -34.00 -27.05 7.52
CA THR A 24 -34.91 -25.90 7.56
C THR A 24 -36.13 -26.20 8.43
N TRP A 25 -36.65 -27.41 8.34
CA TRP A 25 -37.78 -27.86 9.17
C TRP A 25 -37.40 -27.90 10.65
N LEU A 26 -36.28 -28.53 11.02
CA LEU A 26 -35.76 -28.57 12.39
C LEU A 26 -35.47 -27.18 12.94
N TYR A 27 -34.88 -26.31 12.13
CA TYR A 27 -34.59 -24.93 12.54
C TYR A 27 -35.85 -24.14 12.93
N ARG A 28 -37.00 -24.44 12.26
CA ARG A 28 -38.27 -23.76 12.49
C ARG A 28 -39.08 -24.41 13.64
N ASN A 29 -39.00 -25.71 13.76
CA ASN A 29 -39.89 -26.47 14.64
C ASN A 29 -39.20 -27.03 15.89
N ASP A 30 -37.90 -27.31 15.85
CA ASP A 30 -37.13 -27.86 16.97
C ASP A 30 -35.65 -27.40 16.92
N LYS A 31 -35.47 -26.14 17.15
CA LYS A 31 -34.19 -25.49 17.14
C LYS A 31 -33.25 -26.00 18.25
N ASP A 32 -33.82 -26.34 19.40
CA ASP A 32 -33.04 -26.79 20.57
C ASP A 32 -32.49 -28.18 20.33
N TRP A 33 -33.26 -29.08 19.76
CA TRP A 33 -32.79 -30.41 19.33
C TRP A 33 -31.68 -30.27 18.28
N LEU A 34 -31.88 -29.41 17.27
CA LEU A 34 -30.89 -29.15 16.23
C LEU A 34 -29.57 -28.64 16.80
N ASN A 35 -29.60 -27.77 17.80
CA ASN A 35 -28.38 -27.25 18.43
C ASN A 35 -27.68 -28.31 19.28
N GLN A 36 -28.43 -29.09 20.05
CA GLN A 36 -27.87 -30.16 20.88
C GLN A 36 -27.29 -31.30 20.07
N ASN A 37 -27.90 -31.63 18.92
CA ASN A 37 -27.50 -32.75 18.07
C ASN A 37 -26.67 -32.31 16.84
N SER A 38 -26.28 -31.04 16.75
CA SER A 38 -25.35 -30.59 15.69
C SER A 38 -23.90 -30.80 16.09
N PRO A 39 -23.00 -31.12 15.14
CA PRO A 39 -21.57 -31.18 15.43
C PRO A 39 -21.08 -29.87 16.07
N ALA A 40 -20.16 -29.98 17.01
CA ALA A 40 -19.51 -28.82 17.60
C ALA A 40 -18.91 -27.90 16.53
N LEU A 41 -19.00 -26.60 16.75
CA LEU A 41 -18.42 -25.61 15.82
C LEU A 41 -16.91 -25.86 15.75
N GLN A 42 -16.46 -26.43 14.66
CA GLN A 42 -15.03 -26.49 14.37
C GLN A 42 -14.59 -25.03 14.12
N LYS A 43 -13.82 -24.47 15.06
CA LYS A 43 -13.17 -23.18 14.82
C LYS A 43 -12.30 -23.35 13.56
N PRO A 44 -12.48 -22.52 12.51
CA PRO A 44 -11.62 -22.59 11.37
C PRO A 44 -10.19 -22.45 11.89
N VAL A 45 -9.34 -23.43 11.59
CA VAL A 45 -7.89 -23.29 11.81
C VAL A 45 -7.49 -22.03 11.07
N PRO A 46 -6.91 -21.02 11.74
CA PRO A 46 -6.50 -19.82 11.06
C PRO A 46 -5.47 -20.22 10.00
N SER A 47 -5.92 -20.31 8.74
CA SER A 47 -5.12 -20.71 7.58
C SER A 47 -4.15 -19.61 7.12
N VAL A 48 -4.15 -18.47 7.81
CA VAL A 48 -3.28 -17.37 7.47
C VAL A 48 -2.01 -17.51 8.31
N ALA A 49 -0.94 -18.01 7.70
CA ALA A 49 0.40 -17.84 8.25
C ALA A 49 0.57 -16.36 8.62
N LYS A 50 0.91 -16.07 9.88
CA LYS A 50 1.18 -14.71 10.33
C LYS A 50 2.21 -14.11 9.36
N VAL A 51 1.88 -12.97 8.77
CA VAL A 51 2.81 -12.27 7.88
C VAL A 51 4.07 -11.94 8.65
N ASP A 52 5.21 -12.38 8.17
CA ASP A 52 6.51 -11.95 8.70
C ASP A 52 6.76 -10.52 8.20
N TRP A 53 6.42 -9.55 9.07
CA TRP A 53 6.56 -8.14 8.75
C TRP A 53 8.03 -7.71 8.64
N ALA A 54 8.93 -8.34 9.39
CA ALA A 54 10.36 -8.00 9.35
C ALA A 54 10.98 -8.38 8.00
N GLU A 55 10.68 -9.58 7.51
CA GLU A 55 11.12 -10.00 6.18
C GLU A 55 10.45 -9.18 5.08
N ARG A 56 9.16 -8.91 5.24
CA ARG A 56 8.41 -8.07 4.29
C ARG A 56 8.95 -6.65 4.22
N ASP A 57 9.32 -6.05 5.36
CA ASP A 57 9.93 -4.72 5.42
C ASP A 57 11.24 -4.66 4.63
N ARG A 58 12.13 -5.65 4.82
CA ARG A 58 13.39 -5.74 4.07
C ARG A 58 13.16 -5.82 2.56
N GLN A 59 12.22 -6.67 2.12
CA GLN A 59 11.88 -6.82 0.70
C GLN A 59 11.26 -5.56 0.10
N VAL A 60 10.39 -4.88 0.84
CA VAL A 60 9.76 -3.64 0.41
C VAL A 60 10.78 -2.51 0.37
N LEU A 61 11.66 -2.41 1.37
CA LEU A 61 12.73 -1.41 1.42
C LEU A 61 13.64 -1.49 0.18
N GLY A 62 14.03 -2.69 -0.25
CA GLY A 62 14.81 -2.88 -1.47
C GLY A 62 14.12 -2.25 -2.68
N LYS A 63 12.85 -2.61 -2.90
CA LYS A 63 12.04 -2.05 -4.02
C LYS A 63 11.85 -0.54 -3.93
N VAL A 64 11.65 -0.01 -2.72
CA VAL A 64 11.50 1.42 -2.47
C VAL A 64 12.78 2.17 -2.83
N LYS A 65 13.95 1.66 -2.43
CA LYS A 65 15.24 2.25 -2.79
C LYS A 65 15.47 2.30 -4.30
N ASP A 66 15.14 1.23 -5.01
CA ASP A 66 15.26 1.18 -6.47
C ASP A 66 14.28 2.14 -7.15
N ALA A 67 13.03 2.23 -6.66
CA ALA A 67 12.04 3.17 -7.16
C ALA A 67 12.46 4.63 -6.94
N VAL A 68 12.99 4.96 -5.76
CA VAL A 68 13.49 6.32 -5.46
C VAL A 68 14.66 6.67 -6.38
N ARG A 69 15.61 5.75 -6.59
CA ARG A 69 16.73 5.94 -7.51
C ARG A 69 16.25 6.19 -8.95
N SER A 70 15.27 5.43 -9.41
CA SER A 70 14.66 5.64 -10.73
C SER A 70 13.99 6.99 -10.85
N LEU A 71 13.19 7.41 -9.84
CA LEU A 71 12.52 8.71 -9.82
C LEU A 71 13.50 9.89 -9.74
N GLN A 72 14.66 9.72 -9.10
CA GLN A 72 15.71 10.73 -9.05
C GLN A 72 16.48 10.85 -10.36
N GLY A 73 16.56 9.77 -11.13
CA GLY A 73 17.20 9.72 -12.44
C GLY A 73 16.32 10.13 -13.62
N GLU A 74 15.07 10.53 -13.38
CA GLU A 74 14.19 11.04 -14.45
C GLU A 74 14.75 12.36 -15.02
N ASP A 75 14.69 12.52 -16.35
CA ASP A 75 15.17 13.73 -17.05
C ASP A 75 14.51 14.99 -16.49
N LYS A 76 13.19 14.93 -16.24
CA LYS A 76 12.47 16.02 -15.61
C LYS A 76 12.14 15.68 -14.15
N PRO A 77 12.56 16.51 -13.19
CA PRO A 77 12.31 16.23 -11.79
C PRO A 77 10.82 16.15 -11.47
N ALA A 78 10.44 15.08 -10.80
CA ALA A 78 9.09 14.89 -10.29
C ALA A 78 9.15 14.70 -8.77
N ARG A 79 8.21 15.33 -8.04
CA ARG A 79 8.20 15.30 -6.58
C ARG A 79 8.16 13.88 -6.04
N ILE A 80 9.07 13.56 -5.12
CA ILE A 80 9.13 12.26 -4.43
C ILE A 80 8.17 12.31 -3.25
N THR A 81 7.12 11.49 -3.32
CA THR A 81 6.12 11.35 -2.27
C THR A 81 5.89 9.88 -1.96
N ILE A 82 5.42 9.57 -0.75
CA ILE A 82 5.07 8.21 -0.34
C ILE A 82 4.14 7.52 -1.35
N SER A 83 3.08 8.23 -1.77
CA SER A 83 2.11 7.69 -2.73
C SER A 83 2.71 7.45 -4.11
N ARG A 84 3.63 8.34 -4.59
CA ARG A 84 4.30 8.14 -5.87
C ARG A 84 5.21 6.92 -5.83
N VAL A 85 6.02 6.78 -4.79
CA VAL A 85 6.88 5.61 -4.58
C VAL A 85 6.03 4.35 -4.48
N GLY A 86 4.95 4.37 -3.69
CA GLY A 86 4.01 3.24 -3.56
C GLY A 86 3.40 2.81 -4.89
N LYS A 87 3.04 3.76 -5.77
CA LYS A 87 2.56 3.49 -7.13
C LYS A 87 3.65 2.87 -8.00
N THR A 88 4.86 3.42 -7.97
CA THR A 88 5.99 2.92 -8.77
C THR A 88 6.32 1.46 -8.45
N ILE A 89 6.29 1.06 -7.17
CA ILE A 89 6.52 -0.34 -6.77
C ILE A 89 5.28 -1.24 -6.89
N GLY A 90 4.13 -0.70 -7.31
CA GLY A 90 2.87 -1.43 -7.42
C GLY A 90 2.29 -1.90 -6.08
N LYS A 91 2.62 -1.22 -4.97
CA LYS A 91 2.21 -1.59 -3.60
C LYS A 91 1.68 -0.40 -2.80
N LEU A 92 0.96 0.51 -3.46
CA LEU A 92 0.43 1.72 -2.84
C LEU A 92 -0.36 1.42 -1.55
N ALA A 93 -1.32 0.49 -1.62
CA ALA A 93 -2.16 0.14 -0.47
C ALA A 93 -1.35 -0.45 0.71
N LEU A 94 -0.27 -1.18 0.42
CA LEU A 94 0.62 -1.71 1.46
C LEU A 94 1.36 -0.57 2.16
N VAL A 95 1.92 0.35 1.38
CA VAL A 95 2.69 1.49 1.91
C VAL A 95 1.78 2.47 2.66
N GLU A 96 0.55 2.71 2.19
CA GLU A 96 -0.38 3.63 2.88
C GLU A 96 -0.99 3.04 4.17
N LYS A 97 -1.28 1.73 4.19
CA LYS A 97 -2.03 1.12 5.30
C LYS A 97 -1.16 0.41 6.33
N HIS A 98 0.04 -0.02 5.97
CA HIS A 98 0.87 -0.87 6.80
C HIS A 98 2.30 -0.35 7.00
N LEU A 99 2.52 0.94 6.76
CA LEU A 99 3.85 1.55 6.93
C LEU A 99 4.35 1.45 8.37
N ASP A 100 3.45 1.50 9.35
CA ASP A 100 3.80 1.35 10.77
C ASP A 100 4.31 -0.05 11.13
N GLN A 101 4.01 -1.06 10.32
CA GLN A 101 4.53 -2.43 10.45
C GLN A 101 5.89 -2.62 9.75
N MET A 102 6.37 -1.58 9.06
CA MET A 102 7.59 -1.59 8.25
C MET A 102 8.52 -0.43 8.64
N PRO A 103 9.14 -0.48 9.84
CA PRO A 103 9.91 0.64 10.39
C PRO A 103 11.11 1.05 9.53
N LEU A 104 11.80 0.11 8.89
CA LEU A 104 12.95 0.42 8.02
C LEU A 104 12.50 1.16 6.76
N THR A 105 11.44 0.71 6.13
CA THR A 105 10.83 1.39 4.96
C THR A 105 10.30 2.76 5.34
N LYS A 106 9.66 2.90 6.51
CA LYS A 106 9.14 4.17 7.04
C LYS A 106 10.25 5.19 7.20
N ALA A 107 11.29 4.85 7.96
CA ALA A 107 12.44 5.73 8.20
C ALA A 107 13.12 6.18 6.91
N TYR A 108 13.28 5.27 5.95
CA TYR A 108 13.84 5.61 4.65
C TYR A 108 12.93 6.55 3.85
N LEU A 109 11.62 6.29 3.79
CA LEU A 109 10.68 7.17 3.11
C LEU A 109 10.64 8.56 3.73
N GLU A 110 10.66 8.67 5.05
CA GLU A 110 10.74 9.97 5.77
C GLU A 110 12.00 10.76 5.41
N SER A 111 13.11 10.07 5.15
CA SER A 111 14.38 10.72 4.77
C SER A 111 14.43 11.19 3.31
N VAL A 112 13.65 10.59 2.42
CA VAL A 112 13.71 10.88 0.97
C VAL A 112 12.50 11.61 0.41
N THR A 113 11.38 11.68 1.16
CA THR A 113 10.19 12.42 0.75
C THR A 113 10.42 13.92 0.82
N GLU A 114 10.00 14.61 -0.22
CA GLU A 114 10.22 16.04 -0.40
C GLU A 114 9.00 16.86 0.03
N THR A 115 9.25 17.97 0.69
CA THR A 115 8.25 19.03 0.82
C THR A 115 7.99 19.66 -0.55
N VAL A 116 6.96 20.52 -0.65
CA VAL A 116 6.71 21.27 -1.89
C VAL A 116 7.88 22.21 -2.18
N GLU A 117 8.41 22.86 -1.17
CA GLU A 117 9.54 23.80 -1.30
C GLU A 117 10.83 23.10 -1.75
N ASP A 118 11.20 21.99 -1.10
CA ASP A 118 12.42 21.26 -1.45
C ASP A 118 12.35 20.75 -2.90
N PHE A 119 11.17 20.29 -3.31
CA PHE A 119 10.94 19.91 -4.70
C PHE A 119 11.06 21.12 -5.66
N GLN A 120 10.50 22.27 -5.32
CA GLN A 120 10.63 23.48 -6.14
C GLN A 120 12.08 23.95 -6.25
N ILE A 121 12.86 23.92 -5.16
CA ILE A 121 14.28 24.22 -5.16
C ILE A 121 15.04 23.23 -6.06
N ARG A 122 14.76 21.95 -5.99
CA ARG A 122 15.38 20.96 -6.88
C ARG A 122 15.05 21.22 -8.34
N ARG A 123 13.82 21.65 -8.66
CA ARG A 123 13.43 22.04 -10.01
C ARG A 123 14.14 23.30 -10.50
N ILE A 124 14.38 24.28 -9.65
CA ILE A 124 15.19 25.46 -9.99
C ILE A 124 16.60 25.04 -10.40
N LYS A 125 17.26 24.23 -9.56
CA LYS A 125 18.62 23.73 -9.86
C LYS A 125 18.67 22.95 -11.17
N TRP A 126 17.68 22.13 -11.42
CA TRP A 126 17.54 21.41 -12.69
C TRP A 126 17.34 22.36 -13.88
N ALA A 127 16.47 23.37 -13.75
CA ALA A 127 16.22 24.35 -14.80
C ALA A 127 17.46 25.19 -15.15
N ILE A 128 18.23 25.60 -14.12
CA ILE A 128 19.50 26.29 -14.31
C ILE A 128 20.46 25.41 -15.11
N LYS A 129 20.60 24.14 -14.71
CA LYS A 129 21.46 23.20 -15.43
C LYS A 129 21.03 23.01 -16.90
N GLN A 130 19.71 22.90 -17.16
CA GLN A 130 19.20 22.77 -18.52
C GLN A 130 19.51 23.99 -19.39
N LEU A 131 19.41 25.21 -18.83
CA LEU A 131 19.74 26.45 -19.54
C LEU A 131 21.25 26.55 -19.82
N ASP A 132 22.08 26.16 -18.85
CA ASP A 132 23.52 26.14 -18.97
C ASP A 132 23.99 25.13 -20.04
N ASP A 133 23.47 23.89 -19.98
CA ASP A 133 23.75 22.84 -20.96
C ASP A 133 23.36 23.25 -22.40
N CYS A 134 22.33 24.11 -22.54
CA CYS A 134 21.90 24.66 -23.82
C CYS A 134 22.67 25.94 -24.26
N GLY A 135 23.58 26.43 -23.41
CA GLY A 135 24.30 27.71 -23.67
C GLY A 135 23.43 28.95 -23.61
N GLU A 136 22.26 28.86 -22.96
CA GLU A 136 21.34 29.97 -22.80
C GLU A 136 21.68 30.82 -21.56
N GLU A 137 21.49 32.15 -21.69
CA GLU A 137 21.66 33.07 -20.56
C GLU A 137 20.71 32.74 -19.42
N ILE A 138 21.24 32.60 -18.18
CA ILE A 138 20.49 32.27 -16.98
C ILE A 138 19.80 33.51 -16.44
N LEU A 139 18.58 33.75 -16.92
CA LEU A 139 17.74 34.85 -16.47
C LEU A 139 16.62 34.32 -15.58
N ARG A 140 16.30 35.06 -14.50
CA ARG A 140 15.27 34.67 -13.53
C ARG A 140 13.97 34.22 -14.16
N TRP A 141 13.43 34.99 -15.11
CA TRP A 141 12.17 34.64 -15.77
C TRP A 141 12.25 33.35 -16.60
N LYS A 142 13.42 33.09 -17.24
CA LYS A 142 13.66 31.83 -17.96
C LYS A 142 13.65 30.64 -17.00
N VAL A 143 14.39 30.77 -15.88
CA VAL A 143 14.42 29.72 -14.83
C VAL A 143 13.04 29.43 -14.31
N VAL A 144 12.24 30.44 -13.96
CA VAL A 144 10.86 30.29 -13.45
C VAL A 144 10.00 29.57 -14.49
N ARG A 145 10.12 29.92 -15.77
CA ARG A 145 9.38 29.27 -16.88
C ARG A 145 9.78 27.81 -17.08
N VAL A 146 11.08 27.51 -17.15
CA VAL A 146 11.60 26.14 -17.34
C VAL A 146 11.27 25.27 -16.13
N ALA A 147 11.47 25.80 -14.92
CA ALA A 147 11.10 25.14 -13.67
C ALA A 147 9.57 25.05 -13.47
N GLN A 148 8.74 25.69 -14.30
CA GLN A 148 7.28 25.73 -14.17
C GLN A 148 6.83 26.11 -12.76
N LEU A 149 7.45 27.13 -12.19
CA LEU A 149 7.07 27.65 -10.88
C LEU A 149 5.88 28.59 -11.00
N ARG A 150 5.10 28.64 -9.92
CA ARG A 150 4.03 29.65 -9.79
C ARG A 150 4.59 30.92 -9.20
N GLU A 151 3.94 32.04 -9.45
CA GLU A 151 4.34 33.35 -8.90
C GLU A 151 4.20 33.42 -7.36
N ASP A 152 3.30 32.62 -6.80
CA ASP A 152 2.98 32.53 -5.36
C ASP A 152 3.89 31.56 -4.59
N CYS A 153 5.07 31.22 -5.10
CA CYS A 153 6.03 30.39 -4.37
C CYS A 153 6.59 31.13 -3.16
N SER A 154 7.03 30.35 -2.14
CA SER A 154 7.56 30.90 -0.90
C SER A 154 8.85 31.71 -1.11
N GLU A 155 9.15 32.63 -0.16
CA GLU A 155 10.37 33.42 -0.22
C GLU A 155 11.65 32.57 -0.22
N ARG A 156 11.62 31.42 0.46
CA ARG A 156 12.73 30.46 0.44
C ARG A 156 13.00 29.91 -0.97
N VAL A 157 11.95 29.71 -1.75
CA VAL A 157 12.06 29.23 -3.15
C VAL A 157 12.49 30.36 -4.09
N LYS A 158 12.10 31.61 -3.79
CA LYS A 158 12.52 32.78 -4.58
C LYS A 158 13.99 33.15 -4.37
N ALA A 159 14.53 32.77 -3.21
CA ALA A 159 15.93 33.02 -2.83
C ALA A 159 16.92 31.91 -3.29
N ALA A 160 16.40 30.79 -3.78
CA ALA A 160 17.20 29.64 -4.22
C ALA A 160 17.65 29.77 -5.67
#